data_12610437f8f4841f6d511007589809d3
#
_entry.id   12610437f8f4841f6d511007589809d3
#
_cell.length_a   1.000
_cell.length_b   1.000
_cell.length_c   1.000
_cell.angle_alpha   90.00
_cell.angle_beta   90.00
_cell.angle_gamma   90.00
#
_symmetry.space_group_name_H-M   'P 1'
#
loop_
_entity.id
_entity.type
_entity.pdbx_description
1 polymer ?
#
loop_
_entity_poly.entity_id
_entity_poly.type
_entity_poly.pdbx_seq_one_letter_code
_entity_poly.pdbx_strand_id
1 'polypeptide(L)'
;VYGRHFLVSHQTRLMWSETRRPLFLEDVIGHTEVKTRLTSYLQTKPYKSVFLLHGPPGIGKTTLALASIRSCGMEPIEINATQTMRSHEDVAKLVASYRSGRSISSMIRGDSKASCLVLDEIDGSDSHAQRKLVEWIDGERTLPILFTCNEVPRVFKGCKSIEIIRCHPPKIAEIEQLLHRDVKSLARECQHDVRRILHRLQYGVSDTLPDPILLTKYTPHVADIMKQKTWISTDPIVTAARTTVNETPASH
;
A
#
# COMPACT_ATOMS: atom_id res chain seq x y z
N VAL A 1 2.43 -43.92 -28.76
CA VAL A 1 3.35 -42.75 -28.65
C VAL A 1 2.69 -41.73 -27.75
N TYR A 2 3.18 -41.63 -26.52
CA TYR A 2 2.57 -40.85 -25.44
C TYR A 2 2.93 -39.36 -25.54
N GLY A 3 1.94 -38.49 -25.67
CA GLY A 3 2.06 -37.04 -25.54
C GLY A 3 2.30 -36.65 -24.08
N ARG A 4 3.46 -36.08 -23.78
CA ARG A 4 3.74 -35.47 -22.47
C ARG A 4 2.94 -34.15 -22.36
N HIS A 5 1.91 -34.16 -21.52
CA HIS A 5 1.30 -32.93 -21.04
C HIS A 5 2.32 -32.15 -20.22
N PHE A 6 2.80 -31.03 -20.74
CA PHE A 6 3.48 -30.01 -19.97
C PHE A 6 2.45 -29.33 -19.08
N LEU A 7 2.34 -29.78 -17.84
CA LEU A 7 1.73 -29.00 -16.77
C LEU A 7 2.65 -27.80 -16.50
N VAL A 8 2.33 -26.67 -17.10
CA VAL A 8 2.91 -25.38 -16.68
C VAL A 8 2.33 -25.10 -15.29
N SER A 9 3.11 -25.44 -14.27
CA SER A 9 2.82 -25.01 -12.91
C SER A 9 2.84 -23.48 -12.90
N HIS A 10 1.67 -22.86 -12.79
CA HIS A 10 1.52 -21.45 -12.42
C HIS A 10 1.99 -21.28 -10.97
N GLN A 11 3.30 -21.30 -10.76
CA GLN A 11 3.87 -20.67 -9.58
C GLN A 11 3.58 -19.18 -9.74
N THR A 12 2.60 -18.69 -9.01
CA THR A 12 2.37 -17.26 -8.78
C THR A 12 3.68 -16.69 -8.24
N ARG A 13 4.49 -16.08 -9.12
CA ARG A 13 5.71 -15.38 -8.70
C ARG A 13 5.28 -14.23 -7.82
N LEU A 14 5.40 -14.39 -6.52
CA LEU A 14 5.12 -13.34 -5.55
C LEU A 14 5.92 -12.08 -5.93
N MET A 15 5.27 -10.92 -5.87
CA MET A 15 5.90 -9.65 -6.25
C MET A 15 7.05 -9.31 -5.30
N TRP A 16 8.16 -8.83 -5.84
CA TRP A 16 9.31 -8.41 -5.04
C TRP A 16 8.98 -7.29 -4.05
N SER A 17 8.06 -6.42 -4.41
CA SER A 17 7.56 -5.36 -3.51
C SER A 17 6.95 -5.90 -2.22
N GLU A 18 6.43 -7.13 -2.23
CA GLU A 18 5.86 -7.79 -1.06
C GLU A 18 6.85 -8.73 -0.38
N THR A 19 7.53 -9.58 -1.16
CA THR A 19 8.46 -10.59 -0.61
C THR A 19 9.74 -9.99 -0.03
N ARG A 20 10.15 -8.80 -0.52
CA ARG A 20 11.33 -8.07 -0.05
C ARG A 20 10.96 -6.83 0.78
N ARG A 21 9.73 -6.76 1.27
CA ARG A 21 9.28 -5.65 2.10
C ARG A 21 10.08 -5.64 3.41
N PRO A 22 10.75 -4.54 3.76
CA PRO A 22 11.49 -4.41 5.01
C PRO A 22 10.61 -4.72 6.22
N LEU A 23 11.12 -5.55 7.12
CA LEU A 23 10.44 -5.89 8.36
C LEU A 23 10.86 -4.98 9.51
N PHE A 24 12.11 -4.53 9.52
CA PHE A 24 12.68 -3.66 10.56
C PHE A 24 13.08 -2.30 10.01
N LEU A 25 13.16 -1.32 10.89
CA LEU A 25 13.38 0.08 10.55
C LEU A 25 14.76 0.34 9.92
N GLU A 26 15.76 -0.44 10.28
CA GLU A 26 17.12 -0.38 9.75
C GLU A 26 17.17 -0.71 8.26
N ASP A 27 16.32 -1.63 7.80
CA ASP A 27 16.24 -2.06 6.40
C ASP A 27 15.45 -1.08 5.51
N VAL A 28 14.71 -0.14 6.10
CA VAL A 28 13.95 0.86 5.33
C VAL A 28 14.91 1.93 4.82
N ILE A 29 14.94 2.18 3.52
CA ILE A 29 15.77 3.24 2.93
C ILE A 29 15.17 4.63 3.15
N GLY A 30 16.01 5.64 3.26
CA GLY A 30 15.59 7.04 3.41
C GLY A 30 14.84 7.34 4.71
N HIS A 31 14.06 8.41 4.68
CA HIS A 31 13.15 8.84 5.76
C HIS A 31 13.80 9.06 7.14
N THR A 32 15.08 9.43 7.22
CA THR A 32 15.85 9.47 8.47
C THR A 32 15.17 10.31 9.56
N GLU A 33 14.69 11.51 9.24
CA GLU A 33 13.99 12.37 10.19
C GLU A 33 12.66 11.74 10.65
N VAL A 34 11.89 11.18 9.70
CA VAL A 34 10.60 10.54 10.01
C VAL A 34 10.80 9.31 10.88
N LYS A 35 11.83 8.51 10.63
CA LYS A 35 12.20 7.36 11.47
C LYS A 35 12.43 7.77 12.93
N THR A 36 13.22 8.81 13.16
CA THR A 36 13.49 9.32 14.51
C THR A 36 12.22 9.80 15.20
N ARG A 37 11.36 10.55 14.50
CA ARG A 37 10.08 11.05 15.05
C ARG A 37 9.12 9.91 15.38
N LEU A 38 8.98 8.90 14.50
CA LEU A 38 8.13 7.73 14.74
C LEU A 38 8.63 6.91 15.93
N THR A 39 9.93 6.66 16.02
CA THR A 39 10.51 5.93 17.16
C THR A 39 10.24 6.65 18.47
N SER A 40 10.48 7.95 18.52
CA SER A 40 10.21 8.80 19.70
C SER A 40 8.72 8.74 20.08
N TYR A 41 7.81 8.88 19.10
CA TYR A 41 6.38 8.80 19.32
C TYR A 41 5.94 7.45 19.90
N LEU A 42 6.40 6.34 19.30
CA LEU A 42 6.01 5.00 19.72
C LEU A 42 6.52 4.62 21.12
N GLN A 43 7.64 5.21 21.56
CA GLN A 43 8.24 4.97 22.87
C GLN A 43 7.71 5.88 23.98
N THR A 44 7.04 6.99 23.65
CA THR A 44 6.64 8.02 24.61
C THR A 44 5.16 7.96 24.92
N LYS A 45 4.81 7.65 26.17
CA LYS A 45 3.42 7.71 26.67
C LYS A 45 3.21 8.97 27.51
N PRO A 46 1.99 9.51 27.58
CA PRO A 46 0.77 9.11 26.88
C PRO A 46 0.77 9.54 25.41
N TYR A 47 0.04 8.80 24.54
CA TYR A 47 -0.08 9.11 23.11
C TYR A 47 -1.01 10.29 22.87
N LYS A 48 -0.47 11.51 22.87
CA LYS A 48 -1.25 12.76 22.77
C LYS A 48 -1.74 13.08 21.36
N SER A 49 -1.09 12.57 20.33
CA SER A 49 -1.41 12.81 18.93
C SER A 49 -1.42 11.50 18.13
N VAL A 50 -2.03 11.55 16.96
CA VAL A 50 -1.96 10.52 15.93
C VAL A 50 -1.01 11.01 14.85
N PHE A 51 -0.11 10.17 14.36
CA PHE A 51 0.80 10.53 13.28
C PHE A 51 0.19 10.17 11.92
N LEU A 52 0.13 11.15 11.02
CA LEU A 52 -0.32 10.99 9.64
C LEU A 52 0.86 11.14 8.69
N LEU A 53 1.31 10.04 8.11
CA LEU A 53 2.36 10.01 7.10
C LEU A 53 1.77 10.25 5.71
N HIS A 54 2.18 11.32 5.02
CA HIS A 54 1.70 11.61 3.68
C HIS A 54 2.83 11.81 2.67
N GLY A 55 2.54 11.59 1.40
CA GLY A 55 3.50 11.77 0.30
C GLY A 55 3.17 10.88 -0.90
N PRO A 56 3.97 10.94 -1.98
CA PRO A 56 3.73 10.19 -3.20
C PRO A 56 3.53 8.69 -2.98
N PRO A 57 2.82 7.98 -3.86
CA PRO A 57 2.71 6.53 -3.79
C PRO A 57 4.07 5.84 -3.98
N GLY A 58 4.19 4.61 -3.50
CA GLY A 58 5.35 3.75 -3.70
C GLY A 58 6.66 4.13 -3.00
N ILE A 59 6.68 5.20 -2.18
CA ILE A 59 7.87 5.64 -1.45
C ILE A 59 8.12 4.93 -0.11
N GLY A 60 7.24 3.98 0.27
CA GLY A 60 7.43 3.15 1.46
C GLY A 60 6.74 3.65 2.74
N LYS A 61 5.73 4.54 2.70
CA LYS A 61 5.01 5.06 3.90
C LYS A 61 4.50 3.96 4.81
N THR A 62 3.71 3.03 4.28
CA THR A 62 3.14 1.91 5.03
C THR A 62 4.24 0.98 5.55
N THR A 63 5.25 0.70 4.72
CA THR A 63 6.43 -0.08 5.13
C THR A 63 7.17 0.57 6.29
N LEU A 64 7.39 1.89 6.23
CA LEU A 64 8.02 2.67 7.28
C LEU A 64 7.22 2.60 8.59
N ALA A 65 5.90 2.78 8.53
CA ALA A 65 5.03 2.68 9.70
C ALA A 65 5.12 1.30 10.35
N LEU A 66 4.94 0.23 9.57
CA LEU A 66 4.97 -1.15 10.07
C LEU A 66 6.35 -1.55 10.63
N ALA A 67 7.43 -1.17 9.93
CA ALA A 67 8.80 -1.44 10.37
C ALA A 67 9.13 -0.69 11.67
N SER A 68 8.71 0.57 11.81
CA SER A 68 8.91 1.35 13.04
C SER A 68 8.23 0.70 14.24
N ILE A 69 6.98 0.23 14.07
CA ILE A 69 6.22 -0.45 15.13
C ILE A 69 6.94 -1.72 15.58
N ARG A 70 7.36 -2.58 14.62
CA ARG A 70 8.07 -3.82 14.92
C ARG A 70 9.42 -3.56 15.61
N SER A 71 10.18 -2.57 15.14
CA SER A 71 11.45 -2.19 15.77
C SER A 71 11.30 -1.64 17.20
N CYS A 72 10.13 -1.11 17.54
CA CYS A 72 9.79 -0.72 18.91
C CYS A 72 9.22 -1.89 19.76
N GLY A 73 9.24 -3.11 19.26
CA GLY A 73 8.75 -4.30 19.97
C GLY A 73 7.22 -4.41 20.06
N MET A 74 6.50 -3.62 19.24
CA MET A 74 5.04 -3.63 19.18
C MET A 74 4.52 -4.49 18.03
N GLU A 75 3.24 -4.91 18.12
CA GLU A 75 2.55 -5.62 17.06
C GLU A 75 1.70 -4.64 16.24
N PRO A 76 1.94 -4.51 14.90
CA PRO A 76 1.12 -3.67 14.04
C PRO A 76 -0.21 -4.34 13.74
N ILE A 77 -1.32 -3.57 13.88
CA ILE A 77 -2.65 -3.93 13.40
C ILE A 77 -2.92 -3.08 12.17
N GLU A 78 -2.69 -3.65 10.99
CA GLU A 78 -2.85 -2.95 9.70
C GLU A 78 -4.28 -3.11 9.18
N ILE A 79 -4.91 -1.98 8.85
CA ILE A 79 -6.25 -1.92 8.26
C ILE A 79 -6.22 -0.99 7.07
N ASN A 80 -6.60 -1.49 5.89
CA ASN A 80 -6.78 -0.65 4.72
C ASN A 80 -8.10 0.11 4.82
N ALA A 81 -8.02 1.43 4.97
CA ALA A 81 -9.18 2.30 5.19
C ALA A 81 -10.10 2.36 3.97
N THR A 82 -9.57 2.31 2.77
CA THR A 82 -10.36 2.31 1.52
C THR A 82 -11.29 1.10 1.42
N GLN A 83 -10.84 -0.06 1.92
CA GLN A 83 -11.62 -1.29 1.85
C GLN A 83 -12.61 -1.45 3.00
N THR A 84 -12.23 -1.02 4.20
CA THR A 84 -12.96 -1.32 5.44
C THR A 84 -13.77 -0.16 5.99
N MET A 85 -13.50 1.09 5.59
CA MET A 85 -14.12 2.27 6.16
C MET A 85 -15.00 3.00 5.13
N ARG A 86 -16.10 2.36 4.76
CA ARG A 86 -17.08 2.87 3.79
C ARG A 86 -18.26 3.57 4.46
N SER A 87 -18.45 3.35 5.76
CA SER A 87 -19.57 3.90 6.51
C SER A 87 -19.15 4.35 7.91
N HIS A 88 -20.01 5.12 8.55
CA HIS A 88 -19.88 5.52 9.93
C HIS A 88 -19.88 4.32 10.90
N GLU A 89 -20.64 3.26 10.58
CA GLU A 89 -20.74 2.05 11.37
C GLU A 89 -19.42 1.25 11.37
N ASP A 90 -18.71 1.26 10.26
CA ASP A 90 -17.42 0.57 10.15
C ASP A 90 -16.38 1.18 11.08
N VAL A 91 -16.35 2.52 11.18
CA VAL A 91 -15.51 3.23 12.14
C VAL A 91 -15.90 2.90 13.57
N ALA A 92 -17.20 2.84 13.88
CA ALA A 92 -17.66 2.47 15.22
C ALA A 92 -17.25 1.05 15.62
N LYS A 93 -17.34 0.08 14.70
CA LYS A 93 -16.87 -1.29 14.90
C LYS A 93 -15.36 -1.35 15.12
N LEU A 94 -14.59 -0.59 14.32
CA LEU A 94 -13.15 -0.47 14.47
C LEU A 94 -12.78 0.07 15.86
N VAL A 95 -13.41 1.16 16.28
CA VAL A 95 -13.19 1.78 17.59
C VAL A 95 -13.53 0.81 18.73
N ALA A 96 -14.63 0.08 18.62
CA ALA A 96 -15.04 -0.91 19.61
C ALA A 96 -14.02 -2.05 19.72
N SER A 97 -13.56 -2.60 18.59
CA SER A 97 -12.54 -3.64 18.56
C SER A 97 -11.19 -3.17 19.13
N TYR A 98 -10.82 -1.92 18.83
CA TYR A 98 -9.60 -1.29 19.30
C TYR A 98 -9.61 -1.04 20.83
N ARG A 99 -10.74 -0.58 21.39
CA ARG A 99 -10.90 -0.37 22.83
C ARG A 99 -10.78 -1.65 23.65
N SER A 100 -11.11 -2.80 23.06
CA SER A 100 -10.93 -4.08 23.74
C SER A 100 -9.44 -4.46 23.96
N GLY A 101 -8.51 -3.73 23.31
CA GLY A 101 -7.07 -3.72 23.59
C GLY A 101 -6.33 -5.02 23.35
N ARG A 102 -7.01 -6.05 22.84
CA ARG A 102 -6.44 -7.37 22.62
C ARG A 102 -6.65 -7.79 21.17
N SER A 103 -5.56 -7.87 20.43
CA SER A 103 -5.57 -8.62 19.18
C SER A 103 -5.94 -10.07 19.48
N ILE A 104 -6.82 -10.65 18.66
CA ILE A 104 -7.16 -12.09 18.77
C ILE A 104 -5.89 -12.93 18.72
N SER A 105 -4.89 -12.51 17.95
CA SER A 105 -3.57 -13.14 17.85
C SER A 105 -2.78 -13.10 19.16
N SER A 106 -2.86 -12.02 19.94
CA SER A 106 -2.19 -11.90 21.22
C SER A 106 -2.88 -12.74 22.30
N MET A 107 -4.20 -12.89 22.23
CA MET A 107 -4.96 -13.78 23.13
C MET A 107 -4.61 -15.26 22.90
N ILE A 108 -4.40 -15.66 21.65
CA ILE A 108 -4.06 -17.05 21.30
C ILE A 108 -2.61 -17.38 21.66
N ARG A 109 -1.68 -16.43 21.49
CA ARG A 109 -0.24 -16.66 21.78
C ARG A 109 0.18 -16.42 23.22
N GLY A 110 -0.68 -15.85 24.05
CA GLY A 110 -0.32 -15.49 25.44
C GLY A 110 0.70 -14.34 25.54
N ASP A 111 1.06 -13.71 24.44
CA ASP A 111 2.03 -12.61 24.39
C ASP A 111 1.33 -11.28 24.69
N SER A 112 1.82 -10.57 25.71
CA SER A 112 1.31 -9.24 26.10
C SER A 112 2.00 -8.09 25.34
N LYS A 113 2.34 -8.27 24.06
CA LYS A 113 2.94 -7.21 23.28
C LYS A 113 1.96 -6.07 23.11
N ALA A 114 2.46 -4.84 23.30
CA ALA A 114 1.69 -3.65 23.00
C ALA A 114 1.39 -3.60 21.49
N SER A 115 0.18 -3.20 21.12
CA SER A 115 -0.22 -3.08 19.72
C SER A 115 -0.23 -1.63 19.28
N CYS A 116 -0.05 -1.39 17.96
CA CYS A 116 -0.21 -0.09 17.33
C CYS A 116 -1.15 -0.23 16.12
N LEU A 117 -2.15 0.64 16.01
CA LEU A 117 -3.07 0.66 14.88
C LEU A 117 -2.47 1.41 13.71
N VAL A 118 -2.51 0.83 12.52
CA VAL A 118 -2.14 1.47 11.26
C VAL A 118 -3.36 1.51 10.35
N LEU A 119 -3.86 2.72 10.05
CA LEU A 119 -4.90 2.93 9.04
C LEU A 119 -4.22 3.37 7.75
N ASP A 120 -4.15 2.46 6.79
CA ASP A 120 -3.51 2.68 5.49
C ASP A 120 -4.51 3.24 4.46
N GLU A 121 -4.03 4.12 3.57
CA GLU A 121 -4.80 4.73 2.48
C GLU A 121 -6.06 5.49 2.96
N ILE A 122 -5.93 6.28 4.01
CA ILE A 122 -7.07 6.98 4.64
C ILE A 122 -7.73 8.00 3.71
N ASP A 123 -7.01 8.51 2.71
CA ASP A 123 -7.50 9.41 1.66
C ASP A 123 -8.52 8.74 0.73
N GLY A 124 -8.50 7.43 0.60
CA GLY A 124 -9.49 6.65 -0.15
C GLY A 124 -10.75 6.28 0.62
N SER A 125 -10.85 6.58 1.91
CA SER A 125 -12.04 6.31 2.72
C SER A 125 -13.12 7.36 2.52
N ASP A 126 -14.36 7.02 2.90
CA ASP A 126 -15.49 7.96 2.81
C ASP A 126 -15.32 9.19 3.71
N SER A 127 -15.80 10.35 3.27
CA SER A 127 -15.67 11.62 3.98
C SER A 127 -16.40 11.65 5.33
N HIS A 128 -17.49 10.89 5.47
CA HIS A 128 -18.21 10.76 6.75
C HIS A 128 -17.42 9.87 7.71
N ALA A 129 -16.81 8.80 7.20
CA ALA A 129 -15.91 7.97 7.99
C ALA A 129 -14.68 8.76 8.47
N GLN A 130 -14.10 9.61 7.62
CA GLN A 130 -12.98 10.49 8.00
C GLN A 130 -13.36 11.46 9.12
N ARG A 131 -14.56 12.08 9.07
CA ARG A 131 -15.05 12.97 10.15
C ARG A 131 -15.21 12.21 11.46
N LYS A 132 -15.76 11.01 11.41
CA LYS A 132 -15.92 10.17 12.60
C LYS A 132 -14.58 9.72 13.20
N LEU A 133 -13.58 9.50 12.38
CA LEU A 133 -12.21 9.25 12.86
C LEU A 133 -11.66 10.47 13.61
N VAL A 134 -11.87 11.70 13.13
CA VAL A 134 -11.45 12.91 13.84
C VAL A 134 -12.10 12.98 15.22
N GLU A 135 -13.42 12.77 15.32
CA GLU A 135 -14.12 12.74 16.61
C GLU A 135 -13.55 11.69 17.56
N TRP A 136 -13.20 10.52 17.02
CA TRP A 136 -12.63 9.45 17.83
C TRP A 136 -11.22 9.76 18.32
N ILE A 137 -10.36 10.32 17.47
CA ILE A 137 -8.96 10.61 17.84
C ILE A 137 -8.81 11.80 18.79
N ASP A 138 -9.83 12.63 18.95
CA ASP A 138 -9.87 13.70 19.95
C ASP A 138 -10.16 13.17 21.37
N GLY A 139 -10.57 11.90 21.50
CA GLY A 139 -10.78 11.23 22.77
C GLY A 139 -9.52 10.66 23.41
N GLU A 140 -9.66 10.02 24.56
CA GLU A 140 -8.56 9.31 25.23
C GLU A 140 -8.09 8.09 24.44
N ARG A 141 -6.78 7.94 24.34
CA ARG A 141 -6.12 6.85 23.60
C ARG A 141 -5.19 6.05 24.50
N THR A 142 -5.37 4.76 24.48
CA THR A 142 -4.51 3.82 25.24
C THR A 142 -3.37 3.25 24.39
N LEU A 143 -3.53 3.26 23.07
CA LEU A 143 -2.59 2.71 22.10
C LEU A 143 -2.19 3.76 21.05
N PRO A 144 -0.99 3.67 20.47
CA PRO A 144 -0.56 4.55 19.40
C PRO A 144 -1.32 4.24 18.09
N ILE A 145 -1.52 5.29 17.29
CA ILE A 145 -2.22 5.21 16.00
C ILE A 145 -1.37 5.91 14.95
N LEU A 146 -1.15 5.24 13.82
CA LEU A 146 -0.50 5.78 12.64
C LEU A 146 -1.46 5.75 11.46
N PHE A 147 -1.52 6.84 10.72
CA PHE A 147 -2.26 6.96 9.47
C PHE A 147 -1.28 7.08 8.30
N THR A 148 -1.66 6.55 7.15
CA THR A 148 -0.96 6.83 5.90
C THR A 148 -1.93 7.33 4.83
N CYS A 149 -1.47 8.21 3.95
CA CYS A 149 -2.21 8.70 2.79
C CYS A 149 -1.26 9.18 1.69
N ASN A 150 -1.77 9.38 0.50
CA ASN A 150 -1.04 10.09 -0.54
C ASN A 150 -1.27 11.60 -0.40
N GLU A 151 -2.52 12.01 -0.26
CA GLU A 151 -2.92 13.39 -0.04
C GLU A 151 -3.65 13.54 1.29
N VAL A 152 -3.31 14.60 2.04
CA VAL A 152 -3.95 14.86 3.33
C VAL A 152 -5.39 15.31 3.13
N PRO A 153 -6.40 14.53 3.56
CA PRO A 153 -7.79 14.93 3.49
C PRO A 153 -8.06 16.23 4.25
N ARG A 154 -8.99 17.05 3.73
CA ARG A 154 -9.27 18.37 4.30
C ARG A 154 -9.70 18.30 5.77
N VAL A 155 -10.43 17.25 6.16
CA VAL A 155 -10.95 17.06 7.53
C VAL A 155 -9.83 16.90 8.57
N PHE A 156 -8.63 16.45 8.18
CA PHE A 156 -7.50 16.30 9.08
C PHE A 156 -6.63 17.56 9.17
N LYS A 157 -6.76 18.48 8.20
CA LYS A 157 -6.06 19.76 8.23
C LYS A 157 -6.64 20.65 9.35
N GLY A 158 -5.80 20.98 10.31
CA GLY A 158 -6.23 21.79 11.47
C GLY A 158 -6.71 20.99 12.69
N CYS A 159 -6.79 19.67 12.63
CA CYS A 159 -7.01 18.85 13.81
C CYS A 159 -5.76 18.86 14.69
N LYS A 160 -5.87 19.34 15.94
CA LYS A 160 -4.77 19.46 16.89
C LYS A 160 -4.25 18.09 17.37
N SER A 161 -5.07 17.07 17.30
CA SER A 161 -4.73 15.71 17.70
C SER A 161 -4.03 14.92 16.60
N ILE A 162 -3.78 15.53 15.42
CA ILE A 162 -3.08 14.90 14.30
C ILE A 162 -1.77 15.65 14.03
N GLU A 163 -0.67 14.92 14.03
CA GLU A 163 0.63 15.41 13.60
C GLU A 163 0.91 14.93 12.18
N ILE A 164 0.87 15.88 11.23
CA ILE A 164 1.03 15.59 9.80
C ILE A 164 2.51 15.60 9.46
N ILE A 165 3.02 14.48 8.95
CA ILE A 165 4.42 14.28 8.61
C ILE A 165 4.55 14.00 7.12
N ARG A 166 5.31 14.84 6.43
CA ARG A 166 5.60 14.65 5.01
C ARG A 166 6.72 13.63 4.82
N CYS A 167 6.45 12.58 4.05
CA CYS A 167 7.43 11.62 3.59
C CYS A 167 7.94 12.05 2.20
N HIS A 168 9.25 12.05 2.02
CA HIS A 168 9.89 12.37 0.74
C HIS A 168 10.32 11.09 0.03
N PRO A 169 10.31 11.07 -1.31
CA PRO A 169 10.88 9.97 -2.06
C PRO A 169 12.34 9.71 -1.65
N PRO A 170 12.80 8.45 -1.62
CA PRO A 170 14.19 8.14 -1.34
C PRO A 170 15.10 8.69 -2.44
N LYS A 171 16.34 8.99 -2.07
CA LYS A 171 17.36 9.45 -3.03
C LYS A 171 17.77 8.31 -3.95
N ILE A 172 18.18 8.64 -5.18
CA ILE A 172 18.65 7.63 -6.15
C ILE A 172 19.76 6.76 -5.56
N ALA A 173 20.74 7.37 -4.87
CA ALA A 173 21.85 6.66 -4.24
C ALA A 173 21.37 5.61 -3.20
N GLU A 174 20.31 5.92 -2.44
CA GLU A 174 19.73 4.98 -1.46
C GLU A 174 19.06 3.82 -2.16
N ILE A 175 18.39 4.06 -3.30
CA ILE A 175 17.77 3.01 -4.11
C ILE A 175 18.84 2.13 -4.75
N GLU A 176 19.93 2.71 -5.27
CA GLU A 176 21.07 1.98 -5.84
C GLU A 176 21.76 1.10 -4.81
N GLN A 177 21.94 1.62 -3.60
CA GLN A 177 22.50 0.86 -2.48
C GLN A 177 21.60 -0.34 -2.11
N LEU A 178 20.28 -0.13 -2.06
CA LEU A 178 19.33 -1.21 -1.78
C LEU A 178 19.35 -2.31 -2.84
N LEU A 179 19.47 -1.93 -4.12
CA LEU A 179 19.34 -2.84 -5.24
C LEU A 179 20.68 -3.39 -5.74
N HIS A 180 21.82 -2.87 -5.23
CA HIS A 180 23.18 -3.20 -5.64
C HIS A 180 23.40 -3.10 -7.15
N ARG A 181 22.79 -2.08 -7.80
CA ARG A 181 22.88 -1.85 -9.24
C ARG A 181 22.59 -0.39 -9.59
N ASP A 182 23.10 0.05 -10.74
CA ASP A 182 22.74 1.34 -11.31
C ASP A 182 21.27 1.33 -11.78
N VAL A 183 20.47 2.24 -11.22
CA VAL A 183 19.04 2.40 -11.56
C VAL A 183 18.67 3.86 -11.80
N LYS A 184 19.64 4.74 -12.09
CA LYS A 184 19.42 6.18 -12.25
C LYS A 184 18.35 6.53 -13.28
N SER A 185 18.41 5.92 -14.46
CA SER A 185 17.43 6.13 -15.51
C SER A 185 16.06 5.65 -15.06
N LEU A 186 15.99 4.41 -14.60
CA LEU A 186 14.75 3.77 -14.15
C LEU A 186 14.12 4.51 -12.96
N ALA A 187 14.91 4.97 -12.01
CA ALA A 187 14.42 5.72 -10.85
C ALA A 187 13.79 7.05 -11.25
N ARG A 188 14.38 7.75 -12.23
CA ARG A 188 13.81 9.00 -12.78
C ARG A 188 12.50 8.73 -13.54
N GLU A 189 12.47 7.72 -14.39
CA GLU A 189 11.25 7.32 -15.13
C GLU A 189 10.11 6.92 -14.20
N CYS A 190 10.42 6.21 -13.12
CA CYS A 190 9.45 5.80 -12.11
C CYS A 190 9.17 6.89 -11.06
N GLN A 191 9.71 8.11 -11.20
CA GLN A 191 9.52 9.21 -10.24
C GLN A 191 9.87 8.81 -8.79
N HIS A 192 10.92 8.01 -8.62
CA HIS A 192 11.37 7.47 -7.33
C HIS A 192 10.36 6.57 -6.60
N ASP A 193 9.33 6.06 -7.30
CA ASP A 193 8.43 5.05 -6.79
C ASP A 193 9.15 3.69 -6.72
N VAL A 194 9.55 3.28 -5.51
CA VAL A 194 10.34 2.06 -5.29
C VAL A 194 9.55 0.81 -5.68
N ARG A 195 8.23 0.79 -5.44
CA ARG A 195 7.35 -0.32 -5.82
C ARG A 195 7.36 -0.51 -7.33
N ARG A 196 7.23 0.58 -8.09
CA ARG A 196 7.25 0.58 -9.55
C ARG A 196 8.62 0.18 -10.10
N ILE A 197 9.71 0.65 -9.50
CA ILE A 197 11.08 0.26 -9.85
C ILE A 197 11.26 -1.27 -9.67
N LEU A 198 10.87 -1.81 -8.51
CA LEU A 198 10.97 -3.25 -8.24
C LEU A 198 10.14 -4.08 -9.21
N HIS A 199 8.94 -3.61 -9.55
CA HIS A 199 8.07 -4.27 -10.52
C HIS A 199 8.69 -4.32 -11.90
N ARG A 200 9.22 -3.19 -12.40
CA ARG A 200 9.92 -3.16 -13.69
C ARG A 200 11.17 -4.04 -13.72
N LEU A 201 11.94 -4.09 -12.63
CA LEU A 201 13.11 -4.96 -12.53
C LEU A 201 12.73 -6.44 -12.50
N GLN A 202 11.60 -6.78 -11.90
CA GLN A 202 11.13 -8.17 -11.82
C GLN A 202 10.57 -8.69 -13.13
N TYR A 203 9.80 -7.87 -13.83
CA TYR A 203 9.03 -8.29 -15.00
C TYR A 203 9.58 -7.74 -16.34
N GLY A 204 10.52 -6.81 -16.30
CA GLY A 204 11.08 -6.19 -17.50
C GLY A 204 10.05 -5.35 -18.28
N VAL A 205 8.95 -4.93 -17.65
CA VAL A 205 7.87 -4.23 -18.33
C VAL A 205 8.28 -2.78 -18.61
N SER A 206 8.31 -2.39 -19.88
CA SER A 206 8.34 -0.99 -20.31
C SER A 206 6.95 -0.38 -20.06
N ASP A 207 6.88 0.88 -19.58
CA ASP A 207 5.62 1.65 -19.49
C ASP A 207 5.12 2.10 -20.90
N THR A 208 5.89 1.81 -21.95
CA THR A 208 5.37 1.95 -23.30
C THR A 208 4.30 0.91 -23.50
N LEU A 209 3.12 1.36 -23.94
CA LEU A 209 2.07 0.45 -24.40
C LEU A 209 2.71 -0.63 -25.27
N PRO A 210 2.39 -1.90 -25.06
CA PRO A 210 2.90 -2.95 -25.92
C PRO A 210 2.55 -2.59 -27.36
N ASP A 211 3.51 -2.86 -28.26
CA ASP A 211 3.35 -2.62 -29.70
C ASP A 211 1.95 -3.13 -30.13
N PRO A 212 1.17 -2.35 -30.89
CA PRO A 212 -0.12 -2.78 -31.41
C PRO A 212 -0.10 -4.17 -32.07
N ILE A 213 1.05 -4.56 -32.64
CA ILE A 213 1.27 -5.90 -33.22
C ILE A 213 1.24 -7.00 -32.14
N LEU A 214 1.73 -6.73 -30.92
CA LEU A 214 1.66 -7.68 -29.80
C LEU A 214 0.22 -7.81 -29.25
N LEU A 215 -0.53 -6.71 -29.24
CA LEU A 215 -1.93 -6.72 -28.83
C LEU A 215 -2.78 -7.59 -29.78
N THR A 216 -2.54 -7.53 -31.08
CA THR A 216 -3.27 -8.36 -32.07
C THR A 216 -3.01 -9.86 -31.90
N LYS A 217 -1.82 -10.29 -31.48
CA LYS A 217 -1.52 -11.70 -31.21
C LYS A 217 -2.25 -12.26 -29.97
N TYR A 218 -2.54 -11.39 -29.01
CA TYR A 218 -3.22 -11.79 -27.76
C TYR A 218 -4.71 -11.48 -27.74
N THR A 219 -5.23 -10.81 -28.77
CA THR A 219 -6.65 -10.41 -28.87
C THR A 219 -7.64 -11.57 -28.70
N PRO A 220 -7.44 -12.77 -29.28
CA PRO A 220 -8.36 -13.89 -29.08
C PRO A 220 -8.48 -14.29 -27.60
N HIS A 221 -7.36 -14.39 -26.92
CA HIS A 221 -7.32 -14.79 -25.51
C HIS A 221 -7.90 -13.71 -24.58
N VAL A 222 -7.61 -12.45 -24.85
CA VAL A 222 -8.15 -11.30 -24.11
C VAL A 222 -9.66 -11.18 -24.35
N ALA A 223 -10.15 -11.42 -25.57
CA ALA A 223 -11.56 -11.41 -25.89
C ALA A 223 -12.34 -12.48 -25.14
N ASP A 224 -11.77 -13.66 -24.94
CA ASP A 224 -12.39 -14.75 -24.19
C ASP A 224 -12.46 -14.46 -22.68
N ILE A 225 -11.42 -13.82 -22.12
CA ILE A 225 -11.41 -13.35 -20.74
C ILE A 225 -12.47 -12.25 -20.53
N MET A 226 -12.65 -11.36 -21.50
CA MET A 226 -13.65 -10.29 -21.44
C MET A 226 -15.10 -10.77 -21.57
N LYS A 227 -15.35 -11.89 -22.23
CA LYS A 227 -16.67 -12.52 -22.31
C LYS A 227 -17.10 -13.12 -20.96
N GLN A 228 -16.15 -13.48 -20.10
CA GLN A 228 -16.42 -13.84 -18.72
C GLN A 228 -16.68 -12.56 -17.92
N LYS A 229 -17.94 -12.19 -17.72
CA LYS A 229 -18.49 -10.94 -17.12
C LYS A 229 -17.94 -10.52 -15.73
N THR A 230 -16.81 -10.99 -15.29
CA THR A 230 -16.27 -10.84 -13.93
C THR A 230 -15.06 -9.88 -13.82
N TRP A 231 -14.61 -9.26 -14.92
CA TRP A 231 -13.44 -8.38 -14.87
C TRP A 231 -13.85 -6.90 -14.92
N ILE A 232 -13.84 -6.25 -13.75
CA ILE A 232 -13.81 -4.81 -13.61
C ILE A 232 -12.33 -4.46 -13.38
N SER A 233 -11.59 -4.16 -14.45
CA SER A 233 -10.23 -3.64 -14.35
C SER A 233 -10.19 -2.23 -14.93
N THR A 234 -9.60 -1.31 -14.18
CA THR A 234 -9.21 0.03 -14.64
C THR A 234 -7.84 0.02 -15.30
N ASP A 235 -7.29 -1.13 -15.63
CA ASP A 235 -5.99 -1.30 -16.29
C ASP A 235 -6.07 -0.73 -17.71
N PRO A 236 -5.17 0.20 -18.11
CA PRO A 236 -5.11 0.80 -19.45
C PRO A 236 -5.02 -0.25 -20.58
N ILE A 237 -4.36 -1.37 -20.33
CA ILE A 237 -4.22 -2.48 -21.31
C ILE A 237 -5.59 -3.09 -21.62
N VAL A 238 -6.42 -3.29 -20.59
CA VAL A 238 -7.77 -3.85 -20.74
C VAL A 238 -8.69 -2.85 -21.43
N THR A 239 -8.53 -1.55 -21.16
CA THR A 239 -9.31 -0.49 -21.82
C THR A 239 -8.96 -0.40 -23.31
N ALA A 240 -7.66 -0.45 -23.66
CA ALA A 240 -7.20 -0.44 -25.06
C ALA A 240 -7.70 -1.68 -25.84
N ALA A 241 -7.71 -2.87 -25.20
CA ALA A 241 -8.24 -4.08 -25.81
C ALA A 241 -9.77 -4.03 -26.05
N ARG A 242 -10.52 -3.31 -25.19
CA ARG A 242 -11.97 -3.07 -25.40
C ARG A 242 -12.23 -2.20 -26.61
N THR A 243 -11.42 -1.15 -26.82
CA THR A 243 -11.58 -0.24 -27.95
C THR A 243 -11.33 -0.97 -29.27
N THR A 244 -10.29 -1.82 -29.33
CA THR A 244 -9.97 -2.61 -30.53
C THR A 244 -11.00 -3.67 -30.91
N VAL A 245 -11.69 -4.26 -29.92
CA VAL A 245 -12.74 -5.26 -30.17
C VAL A 245 -14.03 -4.65 -30.70
N ASN A 246 -14.32 -3.39 -30.32
CA ASN A 246 -15.53 -2.67 -30.78
C ASN A 246 -15.36 -2.01 -32.16
N GLU A 247 -14.14 -1.87 -32.68
CA GLU A 247 -13.86 -1.23 -33.97
C GLU A 247 -13.75 -2.21 -35.16
N THR A 248 -13.96 -3.51 -34.94
CA THR A 248 -14.07 -4.47 -36.07
C THR A 248 -15.42 -4.31 -36.75
N PRO A 249 -15.49 -3.74 -37.97
CA PRO A 249 -16.75 -3.65 -38.68
C PRO A 249 -17.26 -5.05 -39.00
N ALA A 250 -18.54 -5.27 -38.74
CA ALA A 250 -19.24 -6.44 -39.24
C ALA A 250 -19.13 -6.43 -40.78
N SER A 251 -18.22 -7.25 -41.30
CA SER A 251 -18.16 -7.51 -42.76
C SER A 251 -19.38 -8.34 -43.12
N HIS A 252 -20.13 -7.80 -44.08
CA HIS A 252 -21.24 -8.41 -44.79
C HIS A 252 -20.90 -9.78 -45.36
#